data_7daab7c50cd4b7285da97f6bd7511c40
#
_entry.id   7daab7c50cd4b7285da97f6bd7511c40
#
_cell.length_a   1.000
_cell.length_b   1.000
_cell.length_c   1.000
_cell.angle_alpha   90.00
_cell.angle_beta   90.00
_cell.angle_gamma   90.00
#
_symmetry.space_group_name_H-M   'P 1'
#
loop_
_entity.id
_entity.type
_entity.pdbx_description
1 polymer ?
#
loop_
_entity_poly.entity_id
_entity_poly.type
_entity_poly.pdbx_seq_one_letter_code
_entity_poly.pdbx_strand_id
1 'polypeptide(L)'
;MSGISNNEIKYLRSLSQKKFRDESGVFVVEGEKMVAEALKSGFEVEKVWREEEIGTDVMARITSLSSPSPALAVVKKPGNVRLSDGKAVSEALGLRGLFLALDTIRDPGNLGTIIRIADWFGIDGIFAEPDTVELFNPKVVQATMGAIFRVRFHYCDLQLLADAAESAGGKLFGTFLDGQNI
;
A
#
# COMPACT_ATOMS: atom_id res chain seq x y z
N MET A 1 -5.94 -30.80 13.67
CA MET A 1 -5.83 -29.66 12.69
C MET A 1 -7.01 -28.75 12.96
N SER A 2 -6.82 -27.59 13.53
CA SER A 2 -7.92 -26.62 13.75
C SER A 2 -8.20 -25.95 12.41
N GLY A 3 -9.22 -26.43 11.70
CA GLY A 3 -9.67 -25.82 10.46
C GLY A 3 -10.14 -24.39 10.69
N ILE A 4 -10.00 -23.53 9.68
CA ILE A 4 -10.52 -22.17 9.67
C ILE A 4 -12.06 -22.19 9.86
N SER A 5 -12.58 -21.33 10.73
CA SER A 5 -14.01 -21.22 10.99
C SER A 5 -14.76 -20.50 9.87
N ASN A 6 -16.05 -20.76 9.72
CA ASN A 6 -16.88 -20.01 8.75
C ASN A 6 -16.92 -18.49 9.01
N ASN A 7 -16.77 -18.08 10.26
CA ASN A 7 -16.70 -16.66 10.62
C ASN A 7 -15.39 -16.03 10.14
N GLU A 8 -14.27 -16.72 10.28
CA GLU A 8 -12.99 -16.27 9.73
C GLU A 8 -13.01 -16.18 8.20
N ILE A 9 -13.63 -17.14 7.51
CA ILE A 9 -13.80 -17.06 6.05
C ILE A 9 -14.60 -15.82 5.65
N LYS A 10 -15.72 -15.53 6.34
CA LYS A 10 -16.52 -14.34 6.09
C LYS A 10 -15.74 -13.07 6.36
N TYR A 11 -14.98 -13.04 7.45
CA TYR A 11 -14.12 -11.92 7.80
C TYR A 11 -13.06 -11.66 6.71
N LEU A 12 -12.29 -12.67 6.30
CA LEU A 12 -11.27 -12.53 5.25
C LEU A 12 -11.86 -12.01 3.94
N ARG A 13 -13.01 -12.55 3.52
CA ARG A 13 -13.72 -12.06 2.33
C ARG A 13 -14.19 -10.61 2.44
N SER A 14 -14.60 -10.18 3.62
CA SER A 14 -15.04 -8.79 3.84
C SER A 14 -13.91 -7.78 3.62
N LEU A 15 -12.65 -8.18 3.87
CA LEU A 15 -11.46 -7.33 3.68
C LEU A 15 -11.20 -6.96 2.21
N SER A 16 -11.90 -7.54 1.25
CA SER A 16 -11.94 -7.05 -0.14
C SER A 16 -12.53 -5.64 -0.24
N GLN A 17 -13.40 -5.26 0.70
CA GLN A 17 -14.06 -3.95 0.75
C GLN A 17 -13.31 -2.97 1.67
N LYS A 18 -13.12 -1.74 1.18
CA LYS A 18 -12.42 -0.67 1.91
C LYS A 18 -12.97 -0.44 3.31
N LYS A 19 -14.31 -0.41 3.45
CA LYS A 19 -14.99 -0.17 4.74
C LYS A 19 -14.46 -1.11 5.84
N PHE A 20 -14.42 -2.41 5.57
CA PHE A 20 -13.99 -3.40 6.57
C PHE A 20 -12.49 -3.34 6.85
N ARG A 21 -11.66 -3.01 5.85
CA ARG A 21 -10.23 -2.74 6.06
C ARG A 21 -9.99 -1.52 6.95
N ASP A 22 -10.82 -0.49 6.80
CA ASP A 22 -10.71 0.73 7.62
C ASP A 22 -11.20 0.50 9.06
N GLU A 23 -12.29 -0.24 9.23
CA GLU A 23 -12.84 -0.60 10.54
C GLU A 23 -11.90 -1.52 11.34
N SER A 24 -11.28 -2.47 10.68
CA SER A 24 -10.37 -3.45 11.31
C SER A 24 -8.90 -2.99 11.37
N GLY A 25 -8.53 -1.96 10.61
CA GLY A 25 -7.14 -1.48 10.56
C GLY A 25 -6.16 -2.44 9.88
N VAL A 26 -6.66 -3.39 9.05
CA VAL A 26 -5.82 -4.41 8.40
C VAL A 26 -6.06 -4.47 6.90
N PHE A 27 -5.20 -5.21 6.21
CA PHE A 27 -5.35 -5.54 4.80
C PHE A 27 -4.86 -6.97 4.52
N VAL A 28 -5.22 -7.52 3.36
CA VAL A 28 -4.87 -8.88 2.95
C VAL A 28 -3.70 -8.84 1.99
N VAL A 29 -2.80 -9.80 2.16
CA VAL A 29 -1.66 -10.07 1.29
C VAL A 29 -1.77 -11.51 0.81
N GLU A 30 -1.72 -11.73 -0.49
CA GLU A 30 -1.85 -13.06 -1.11
C GLU A 30 -0.61 -13.40 -1.95
N GLY A 31 -0.15 -14.63 -1.84
CA GLY A 31 1.03 -15.14 -2.55
C GLY A 31 2.21 -15.43 -1.63
N GLU A 32 2.87 -16.58 -1.84
CA GLU A 32 4.01 -16.98 -0.99
C GLU A 32 5.09 -15.90 -0.89
N LYS A 33 5.48 -15.32 -2.05
CA LYS A 33 6.49 -14.26 -2.09
C LYS A 33 6.03 -13.01 -1.33
N MET A 34 4.77 -12.61 -1.52
CA MET A 34 4.20 -11.45 -0.86
C MET A 34 4.09 -11.65 0.65
N VAL A 35 3.67 -12.82 1.09
CA VAL A 35 3.60 -13.18 2.52
C VAL A 35 5.00 -13.23 3.13
N ALA A 36 5.98 -13.79 2.41
CA ALA A 36 7.37 -13.81 2.86
C ALA A 36 7.98 -12.39 2.98
N GLU A 37 7.65 -11.49 2.06
CA GLU A 37 8.05 -10.06 2.15
C GLU A 37 7.39 -9.37 3.35
N ALA A 38 6.09 -9.61 3.59
CA ALA A 38 5.38 -9.06 4.75
C ALA A 38 6.04 -9.51 6.07
N LEU A 39 6.35 -10.81 6.20
CA LEU A 39 6.98 -11.38 7.39
C LEU A 39 8.41 -10.86 7.65
N LYS A 40 9.12 -10.43 6.60
CA LYS A 40 10.46 -9.84 6.71
C LYS A 40 10.44 -8.32 6.90
N SER A 41 9.29 -7.69 6.68
CA SER A 41 9.13 -6.24 6.78
C SER A 41 8.95 -5.79 8.24
N GLY A 42 8.89 -4.47 8.43
CA GLY A 42 8.50 -3.88 9.72
C GLY A 42 6.99 -3.87 9.97
N PHE A 43 6.16 -4.45 9.09
CA PHE A 43 4.71 -4.51 9.27
C PHE A 43 4.32 -5.63 10.23
N GLU A 44 3.31 -5.39 11.04
CA GLU A 44 2.77 -6.40 11.96
C GLU A 44 1.85 -7.36 11.18
N VAL A 45 2.28 -8.63 11.06
CA VAL A 45 1.49 -9.71 10.47
C VAL A 45 0.67 -10.37 11.58
N GLU A 46 -0.67 -10.26 11.51
CA GLU A 46 -1.56 -10.82 12.55
C GLU A 46 -1.70 -12.34 12.43
N LYS A 47 -1.89 -12.83 11.20
CA LYS A 47 -2.09 -14.26 10.95
C LYS A 47 -1.75 -14.61 9.50
N VAL A 48 -1.24 -15.82 9.32
CA VAL A 48 -0.96 -16.43 8.02
C VAL A 48 -1.78 -17.69 7.87
N TRP A 49 -2.33 -17.93 6.70
CA TRP A 49 -2.96 -19.19 6.30
C TRP A 49 -2.20 -19.78 5.13
N ARG A 50 -1.96 -21.09 5.18
CA ARG A 50 -1.29 -21.83 4.11
C ARG A 50 -2.21 -22.90 3.58
N GLU A 51 -2.16 -23.13 2.29
CA GLU A 51 -2.97 -24.17 1.63
C GLU A 51 -2.74 -25.56 2.24
N GLU A 52 -1.51 -25.88 2.60
CA GLU A 52 -1.14 -27.13 3.25
C GLU A 52 -1.80 -27.34 4.63
N GLU A 53 -2.22 -26.25 5.31
CA GLU A 53 -2.84 -26.29 6.62
C GLU A 53 -4.37 -26.32 6.55
N ILE A 54 -4.97 -25.58 5.60
CA ILE A 54 -6.42 -25.36 5.53
C ILE A 54 -7.09 -26.03 4.32
N GLY A 55 -6.31 -26.51 3.36
CA GLY A 55 -6.78 -27.18 2.14
C GLY A 55 -7.10 -26.23 0.99
N THR A 56 -6.98 -26.73 -0.23
CA THR A 56 -7.20 -25.98 -1.49
C THR A 56 -8.61 -25.38 -1.59
N ASP A 57 -9.64 -26.15 -1.18
CA ASP A 57 -11.05 -25.70 -1.24
C ASP A 57 -11.29 -24.46 -0.34
N VAL A 58 -10.68 -24.45 0.83
CA VAL A 58 -10.79 -23.32 1.76
C VAL A 58 -10.02 -22.13 1.22
N MET A 59 -8.79 -22.35 0.72
CA MET A 59 -7.99 -21.29 0.10
C MET A 59 -8.74 -20.64 -1.06
N ALA A 60 -9.40 -21.42 -1.91
CA ALA A 60 -10.23 -20.92 -3.00
C ALA A 60 -11.43 -20.08 -2.53
N ARG A 61 -11.90 -20.29 -1.30
CA ARG A 61 -13.01 -19.51 -0.72
C ARG A 61 -12.58 -18.18 -0.14
N ILE A 62 -11.32 -18.04 0.28
CA ILE A 62 -10.80 -16.82 0.93
C ILE A 62 -9.99 -15.91 0.00
N THR A 63 -9.51 -16.43 -1.12
CA THR A 63 -8.74 -15.65 -2.10
C THR A 63 -9.58 -14.58 -2.78
N SER A 64 -8.96 -13.45 -3.10
CA SER A 64 -9.47 -12.42 -4.01
C SER A 64 -8.89 -12.53 -5.42
N LEU A 65 -7.94 -13.44 -5.64
CA LEU A 65 -7.29 -13.69 -6.92
C LEU A 65 -8.12 -14.60 -7.80
N SER A 66 -7.91 -14.53 -9.11
CA SER A 66 -8.55 -15.44 -10.09
C SER A 66 -8.13 -16.89 -9.92
N SER A 67 -6.91 -17.11 -9.43
CA SER A 67 -6.39 -18.43 -9.04
C SER A 67 -5.92 -18.36 -7.59
N PRO A 68 -6.31 -19.30 -6.74
CA PRO A 68 -5.87 -19.34 -5.35
C PRO A 68 -4.35 -19.39 -5.27
N SER A 69 -3.82 -18.67 -4.30
CA SER A 69 -2.40 -18.71 -3.96
C SER A 69 -2.20 -19.64 -2.77
N PRO A 70 -1.05 -20.32 -2.64
CA PRO A 70 -0.79 -21.24 -1.53
C PRO A 70 -0.64 -20.55 -0.17
N ALA A 71 -0.58 -19.22 -0.11
CA ALA A 71 -0.47 -18.46 1.14
C ALA A 71 -1.26 -17.16 1.12
N LEU A 72 -1.86 -16.81 2.27
CA LEU A 72 -2.55 -15.57 2.54
C LEU A 72 -2.19 -15.06 3.93
N ALA A 73 -2.01 -13.76 4.08
CA ALA A 73 -1.77 -13.13 5.38
C ALA A 73 -2.68 -11.92 5.61
N VAL A 74 -3.02 -11.68 6.86
CA VAL A 74 -3.62 -10.43 7.34
C VAL A 74 -2.54 -9.60 8.01
N VAL A 75 -2.41 -8.34 7.58
CA VAL A 75 -1.35 -7.43 7.98
C VAL A 75 -1.96 -6.13 8.47
N LYS A 76 -1.46 -5.56 9.57
CA LYS A 76 -1.91 -4.27 10.10
C LYS A 76 -1.49 -3.12 9.19
N LYS A 77 -2.38 -2.17 9.01
CA LYS A 77 -2.06 -0.90 8.34
C LYS A 77 -1.18 -0.04 9.24
N PRO A 78 -0.13 0.61 8.72
CA PRO A 78 0.61 1.60 9.48
C PRO A 78 -0.26 2.84 9.77
N GLY A 79 -0.10 3.42 10.96
CA GLY A 79 -0.94 4.53 11.42
C GLY A 79 -0.69 5.88 10.73
N ASN A 80 0.45 6.04 10.06
CA ASN A 80 0.92 7.32 9.50
C ASN A 80 0.71 7.46 7.98
N VAL A 81 -0.25 6.76 7.42
CA VAL A 81 -0.50 6.80 5.95
C VAL A 81 -1.22 8.08 5.53
N ARG A 82 -1.98 8.73 6.42
CA ARG A 82 -2.66 9.99 6.14
C ARG A 82 -2.09 11.11 6.98
N LEU A 83 -1.67 12.18 6.29
CA LEU A 83 -1.10 13.39 6.89
C LEU A 83 -2.09 14.54 6.68
N SER A 84 -2.52 15.18 7.75
CA SER A 84 -3.61 16.16 7.73
C SER A 84 -3.15 17.61 7.87
N ASP A 85 -1.88 17.84 8.17
CA ASP A 85 -1.34 19.18 8.40
C ASP A 85 0.10 19.31 7.90
N GLY A 86 0.54 20.54 7.70
CA GLY A 86 1.86 20.86 7.14
C GLY A 86 3.03 20.40 8.02
N LYS A 87 2.84 20.30 9.35
CA LYS A 87 3.88 19.81 10.26
C LYS A 87 4.14 18.31 10.01
N ALA A 88 3.08 17.52 9.96
CA ALA A 88 3.18 16.08 9.69
C ALA A 88 3.77 15.82 8.29
N VAL A 89 3.42 16.64 7.29
CA VAL A 89 4.00 16.56 5.93
C VAL A 89 5.49 16.90 5.97
N SER A 90 5.89 17.97 6.65
CA SER A 90 7.31 18.37 6.77
C SER A 90 8.15 17.31 7.49
N GLU A 91 7.60 16.69 8.55
CA GLU A 91 8.27 15.61 9.26
C GLU A 91 8.44 14.36 8.38
N ALA A 92 7.41 14.01 7.59
CA ALA A 92 7.47 12.87 6.67
C ALA A 92 8.41 13.13 5.48
N LEU A 93 8.47 14.37 4.97
CA LEU A 93 9.37 14.78 3.89
C LEU A 93 10.83 14.75 4.35
N GLY A 94 11.11 15.19 5.58
CA GLY A 94 12.47 15.30 6.09
C GLY A 94 13.28 16.43 5.42
N LEU A 95 14.60 16.39 5.60
CA LEU A 95 15.48 17.47 5.13
C LEU A 95 16.07 17.26 3.73
N ARG A 96 16.11 16.01 3.25
CA ARG A 96 16.71 15.64 1.95
C ARG A 96 16.04 14.39 1.42
N GLY A 97 15.95 14.30 0.10
CA GLY A 97 15.44 13.11 -0.58
C GLY A 97 14.87 13.42 -1.95
N LEU A 98 14.54 12.37 -2.68
CA LEU A 98 13.80 12.41 -3.92
C LEU A 98 12.43 11.78 -3.67
N PHE A 99 11.37 12.53 -3.91
CA PHE A 99 10.01 12.12 -3.62
C PHE A 99 9.15 12.19 -4.88
N LEU A 100 8.13 11.35 -4.94
CA LEU A 100 7.09 11.45 -5.96
C LEU A 100 5.84 12.08 -5.36
N ALA A 101 5.26 13.05 -6.08
CA ALA A 101 3.95 13.61 -5.81
C ALA A 101 2.96 13.07 -6.86
N LEU A 102 1.86 12.47 -6.42
CA LEU A 102 0.88 11.83 -7.29
C LEU A 102 -0.46 12.56 -7.21
N ASP A 103 -0.81 13.23 -8.29
CA ASP A 103 -2.11 13.86 -8.46
C ASP A 103 -3.13 12.85 -9.02
N THR A 104 -4.03 12.41 -8.16
CA THR A 104 -5.24 11.66 -8.51
C THR A 104 -5.02 10.42 -9.40
N ILE A 105 -4.14 9.51 -8.99
CA ILE A 105 -3.98 8.20 -9.66
C ILE A 105 -5.18 7.31 -9.32
N ARG A 106 -6.01 6.95 -10.30
CA ARG A 106 -7.26 6.18 -10.10
C ARG A 106 -7.11 4.69 -10.36
N ASP A 107 -6.24 4.30 -11.29
CA ASP A 107 -6.06 2.89 -11.63
C ASP A 107 -5.15 2.17 -10.61
N PRO A 108 -5.62 1.04 -10.01
CA PRO A 108 -4.84 0.28 -9.03
C PRO A 108 -3.54 -0.31 -9.59
N GLY A 109 -3.54 -0.73 -10.86
CA GLY A 109 -2.37 -1.28 -11.52
C GLY A 109 -1.28 -0.23 -11.73
N ASN A 110 -1.70 0.98 -12.12
CA ASN A 110 -0.78 2.11 -12.29
C ASN A 110 -0.16 2.50 -10.95
N LEU A 111 -0.96 2.62 -9.88
CA LEU A 111 -0.40 2.93 -8.55
C LEU A 111 0.60 1.86 -8.11
N GLY A 112 0.25 0.58 -8.24
CA GLY A 112 1.16 -0.52 -7.90
C GLY A 112 2.46 -0.49 -8.71
N THR A 113 2.38 -0.14 -9.99
CA THR A 113 3.55 0.02 -10.87
C THR A 113 4.43 1.19 -10.44
N ILE A 114 3.84 2.34 -10.09
CA ILE A 114 4.58 3.51 -9.59
C ILE A 114 5.31 3.16 -8.30
N ILE A 115 4.66 2.45 -7.37
CA ILE A 115 5.28 2.01 -6.12
C ILE A 115 6.47 1.07 -6.39
N ARG A 116 6.36 0.16 -7.36
CA ARG A 116 7.48 -0.70 -7.78
C ARG A 116 8.64 0.09 -8.41
N ILE A 117 8.33 1.08 -9.22
CA ILE A 117 9.33 1.98 -9.80
C ILE A 117 10.04 2.75 -8.69
N ALA A 118 9.31 3.27 -7.72
CA ALA A 118 9.86 3.97 -6.56
C ALA A 118 10.81 3.08 -5.76
N ASP A 119 10.43 1.83 -5.49
CA ASP A 119 11.28 0.83 -4.84
C ASP A 119 12.57 0.55 -5.63
N TRP A 120 12.43 0.35 -6.95
CA TRP A 120 13.54 0.02 -7.83
C TRP A 120 14.59 1.14 -7.94
N PHE A 121 14.14 2.38 -8.01
CA PHE A 121 15.01 3.56 -8.13
C PHE A 121 15.41 4.18 -6.80
N GLY A 122 15.01 3.60 -5.67
CA GLY A 122 15.37 4.10 -4.35
C GLY A 122 14.75 5.48 -4.05
N ILE A 123 13.52 5.73 -4.50
CA ILE A 123 12.75 6.93 -4.17
C ILE A 123 12.46 6.93 -2.66
N ASP A 124 12.71 8.04 -2.00
CA ASP A 124 12.63 8.16 -0.54
C ASP A 124 11.19 8.11 0.00
N GLY A 125 10.20 8.42 -0.82
CA GLY A 125 8.78 8.29 -0.47
C GLY A 125 7.85 8.81 -1.57
N ILE A 126 6.57 8.46 -1.41
CA ILE A 126 5.48 8.87 -2.29
C ILE A 126 4.47 9.66 -1.46
N PHE A 127 4.07 10.80 -1.96
CA PHE A 127 2.95 11.61 -1.45
C PHE A 127 1.86 11.63 -2.51
N ALA A 128 0.64 11.36 -2.14
CA ALA A 128 -0.48 11.26 -3.07
C ALA A 128 -1.69 12.05 -2.58
N GLU A 129 -2.43 12.65 -3.51
CA GLU A 129 -3.72 13.26 -3.21
C GLU A 129 -4.68 12.23 -2.59
N PRO A 130 -5.56 12.65 -1.65
CA PRO A 130 -6.54 11.79 -1.00
C PRO A 130 -7.48 11.04 -1.95
N ASP A 131 -7.69 11.59 -3.17
CA ASP A 131 -8.51 11.01 -4.23
C ASP A 131 -7.79 9.94 -5.06
N THR A 132 -6.49 9.73 -4.82
CA THR A 132 -5.74 8.59 -5.37
C THR A 132 -6.30 7.29 -4.81
N VAL A 133 -6.37 6.26 -5.65
CA VAL A 133 -6.85 4.92 -5.27
C VAL A 133 -6.17 4.43 -3.99
N GLU A 134 -6.93 3.76 -3.14
CA GLU A 134 -6.47 3.33 -1.82
C GLU A 134 -5.28 2.35 -1.91
N LEU A 135 -4.19 2.66 -1.21
CA LEU A 135 -2.96 1.87 -1.14
C LEU A 135 -3.20 0.40 -0.81
N PHE A 136 -4.10 0.13 0.16
CA PHE A 136 -4.41 -1.21 0.63
C PHE A 136 -5.55 -1.89 -0.13
N ASN A 137 -5.97 -1.33 -1.28
CA ASN A 137 -6.84 -2.03 -2.20
C ASN A 137 -6.15 -3.34 -2.65
N PRO A 138 -6.83 -4.51 -2.63
CA PRO A 138 -6.21 -5.79 -2.98
C PRO A 138 -5.49 -5.80 -4.32
N LYS A 139 -6.03 -5.09 -5.33
CA LYS A 139 -5.39 -4.97 -6.64
C LYS A 139 -4.11 -4.13 -6.61
N VAL A 140 -4.07 -3.05 -5.80
CA VAL A 140 -2.85 -2.27 -5.59
C VAL A 140 -1.80 -3.11 -4.88
N VAL A 141 -2.18 -3.72 -3.74
CA VAL A 141 -1.27 -4.59 -2.96
C VAL A 141 -0.63 -5.64 -3.85
N GLN A 142 -1.44 -6.36 -4.64
CA GLN A 142 -0.95 -7.38 -5.57
C GLN A 142 -0.01 -6.80 -6.64
N ALA A 143 -0.37 -5.64 -7.22
CA ALA A 143 0.41 -5.00 -8.27
C ALA A 143 1.76 -4.47 -7.78
N THR A 144 1.92 -4.19 -6.49
CA THR A 144 3.21 -3.76 -5.91
C THR A 144 4.27 -4.85 -5.88
N MET A 145 3.89 -6.13 -5.93
CA MET A 145 4.79 -7.28 -5.85
C MET A 145 5.75 -7.22 -4.64
N GLY A 146 5.28 -6.70 -3.50
CA GLY A 146 6.03 -6.57 -2.25
C GLY A 146 6.70 -5.20 -2.02
N ALA A 147 6.75 -4.31 -3.01
CA ALA A 147 7.29 -2.97 -2.84
C ALA A 147 6.52 -2.13 -1.80
N ILE A 148 5.23 -2.43 -1.57
CA ILE A 148 4.41 -1.79 -0.54
C ILE A 148 5.04 -1.86 0.87
N PHE A 149 5.87 -2.85 1.15
CA PHE A 149 6.51 -3.03 2.45
C PHE A 149 7.83 -2.25 2.61
N ARG A 150 8.34 -1.64 1.52
CA ARG A 150 9.63 -0.94 1.51
C ARG A 150 9.50 0.54 1.21
N VAL A 151 8.50 0.93 0.40
CA VAL A 151 8.30 2.32 -0.01
C VAL A 151 7.43 3.05 1.02
N ARG A 152 7.90 4.18 1.52
CA ARG A 152 7.08 5.09 2.34
C ARG A 152 6.01 5.71 1.47
N PHE A 153 4.75 5.65 1.92
CA PHE A 153 3.63 6.19 1.18
C PHE A 153 2.70 6.97 2.10
N HIS A 154 2.37 8.20 1.70
CA HIS A 154 1.49 9.08 2.45
C HIS A 154 0.43 9.70 1.56
N TYR A 155 -0.77 9.87 2.10
CA TYR A 155 -1.79 10.73 1.51
C TYR A 155 -1.74 12.10 2.19
N CYS A 156 -1.70 13.16 1.40
CA CYS A 156 -1.82 14.53 1.87
C CYS A 156 -2.35 15.42 0.74
N ASP A 157 -2.78 16.61 1.08
CA ASP A 157 -2.98 17.68 0.13
C ASP A 157 -1.61 18.06 -0.48
N LEU A 158 -1.50 18.06 -1.80
CA LEU A 158 -0.24 18.38 -2.50
C LEU A 158 0.16 19.86 -2.33
N GLN A 159 -0.76 20.75 -1.98
CA GLN A 159 -0.39 22.12 -1.63
C GLN A 159 0.44 22.14 -0.33
N LEU A 160 0.04 21.37 0.68
CA LEU A 160 0.83 21.22 1.92
C LEU A 160 2.22 20.64 1.64
N LEU A 161 2.33 19.71 0.69
CA LEU A 161 3.62 19.16 0.27
C LEU A 161 4.48 20.20 -0.43
N ALA A 162 3.89 21.02 -1.33
CA ALA A 162 4.60 22.07 -2.03
C ALA A 162 5.16 23.12 -1.05
N ASP A 163 4.33 23.58 -0.12
CA ASP A 163 4.71 24.55 0.92
C ASP A 163 5.84 24.01 1.82
N ALA A 164 5.76 22.73 2.20
CA ALA A 164 6.78 22.06 3.00
C ALA A 164 8.11 21.91 2.23
N ALA A 165 8.04 21.53 0.95
CA ALA A 165 9.22 21.40 0.10
C ALA A 165 9.93 22.74 -0.13
N GLU A 166 9.17 23.80 -0.42
CA GLU A 166 9.71 25.17 -0.58
C GLU A 166 10.37 25.64 0.72
N SER A 167 9.72 25.47 1.85
CA SER A 167 10.24 25.82 3.18
C SER A 167 11.54 25.09 3.51
N ALA A 168 11.72 23.88 3.00
CA ALA A 168 12.94 23.10 3.15
C ALA A 168 14.02 23.42 2.09
N GLY A 169 13.78 24.41 1.20
CA GLY A 169 14.68 24.76 0.09
C GLY A 169 14.70 23.72 -1.04
N GLY A 170 13.68 22.89 -1.12
CA GLY A 170 13.49 21.91 -2.18
C GLY A 170 13.03 22.52 -3.50
N LYS A 171 13.00 21.69 -4.55
CA LYS A 171 12.49 22.06 -5.87
C LYS A 171 11.38 21.09 -6.25
N LEU A 172 10.29 21.64 -6.80
CA LEU A 172 9.22 20.88 -7.42
C LEU A 172 9.40 20.86 -8.94
N PHE A 173 9.22 19.69 -9.53
CA PHE A 173 9.17 19.49 -10.97
C PHE A 173 7.86 18.81 -11.32
N GLY A 174 7.11 19.37 -12.27
CA GLY A 174 5.84 18.80 -12.74
C GLY A 174 5.99 18.24 -14.16
N THR A 175 5.26 17.17 -14.45
CA THR A 175 5.14 16.64 -15.80
C THR A 175 3.85 17.16 -16.42
N PHE A 176 3.96 18.03 -17.42
CA PHE A 176 2.85 18.66 -18.13
C PHE A 176 3.02 18.50 -19.63
N LEU A 177 1.89 18.57 -20.39
CA LEU A 177 1.92 18.51 -21.85
C LEU A 177 2.62 19.72 -22.45
N ASP A 178 2.49 20.90 -21.83
CA ASP A 178 3.02 22.17 -22.29
C ASP A 178 4.16 22.72 -21.41
N GLY A 179 4.89 21.82 -20.75
CA GLY A 179 5.99 22.20 -19.86
C GLY A 179 7.28 22.60 -20.59
N GLN A 180 8.18 23.27 -19.89
CA GLN A 180 9.56 23.47 -20.33
C GLN A 180 10.42 22.27 -19.90
N ASN A 181 11.34 21.86 -20.78
CA ASN A 181 12.30 20.80 -20.42
C ASN A 181 13.26 21.30 -19.35
N ILE A 182 13.58 20.40 -18.43
CA ILE A 182 14.56 20.60 -17.34
C ILE A 182 15.98 20.52 -17.91
#